data_c374ed4f3c03cb02affcc4c048eb2253
#
_entry.id   c374ed4f3c03cb02affcc4c048eb2253
#
_cell.length_a   1.000
_cell.length_b   1.000
_cell.length_c   1.000
_cell.angle_alpha   90.00
_cell.angle_beta   90.00
_cell.angle_gamma   90.00
#
_symmetry.space_group_name_H-M   'P 1'
#
loop_
_entity.id
_entity.type
_entity.pdbx_description
1 polymer ?
#
loop_
_entity_poly.entity_id
_entity_poly.type
_entity_poly.pdbx_seq_one_letter_code
_entity_poly.pdbx_strand_id
1 'polypeptide(L)'
;IRAFAPGVRASALLLASIPLLLFALANVLGLWPWLPDGMHVPVLVYVLVIACMAAVALAQWWGQRPVGLSGRAGLAAVGALLFLLSDALLAWDRFAAAVPWAIVWVLLSYYLAQRCIAGAVLAGGCEATPGAQAVSRPQQ
;
A
#
# COMPACT_ATOMS: atom_id res chain seq x y z
N ILE A 1 -1.62 19.90 7.46
CA ILE A 1 -2.59 19.41 6.44
C ILE A 1 -2.19 19.96 5.06
N ARG A 2 -0.99 19.66 4.58
CA ARG A 2 -0.51 19.98 3.22
C ARG A 2 0.19 18.79 2.55
N ALA A 3 -0.24 17.58 2.85
CA ALA A 3 0.36 16.36 2.27
C ALA A 3 -0.46 15.74 1.12
N PHE A 4 -1.57 16.34 0.73
CA PHE A 4 -2.23 16.00 -0.53
C PHE A 4 -1.61 16.86 -1.62
N ALA A 5 -0.59 16.31 -2.30
CA ALA A 5 -0.09 16.92 -3.53
C ALA A 5 -1.27 17.09 -4.50
N PRO A 6 -1.48 18.29 -5.06
CA PRO A 6 -2.52 18.50 -6.05
C PRO A 6 -2.12 17.77 -7.33
N GLY A 7 -2.67 16.59 -7.57
CA GLY A 7 -2.32 15.85 -8.79
C GLY A 7 -2.81 14.42 -8.91
N VAL A 8 -3.41 13.82 -7.89
CA VAL A 8 -4.07 12.52 -8.10
C VAL A 8 -5.34 12.76 -8.88
N ARG A 9 -5.31 12.50 -10.19
CA ARG A 9 -6.50 12.63 -11.04
C ARG A 9 -7.57 11.65 -10.54
N ALA A 10 -8.80 12.11 -10.36
CA ALA A 10 -9.92 11.27 -9.94
C ALA A 10 -10.06 10.00 -10.81
N SER A 11 -9.77 10.12 -12.12
CA SER A 11 -9.72 8.99 -13.04
C SER A 11 -8.66 7.95 -12.68
N ALA A 12 -7.48 8.37 -12.20
CA ALA A 12 -6.43 7.44 -11.78
C ALA A 12 -6.83 6.70 -10.48
N LEU A 13 -7.48 7.38 -9.55
CA LEU A 13 -8.05 6.75 -8.36
C LEU A 13 -9.11 5.72 -8.72
N LEU A 14 -10.04 6.06 -9.60
CA LEU A 14 -11.09 5.13 -10.03
C LEU A 14 -10.51 3.90 -10.74
N LEU A 15 -9.57 4.10 -11.67
CA LEU A 15 -8.93 2.99 -12.38
C LEU A 15 -8.08 2.10 -11.45
N ALA A 16 -7.43 2.68 -10.43
CA ALA A 16 -6.67 1.92 -9.45
C ALA A 16 -7.58 1.17 -8.47
N SER A 17 -8.69 1.76 -8.08
CA SER A 17 -9.60 1.17 -7.09
C SER A 17 -10.38 -0.04 -7.62
N ILE A 18 -10.74 -0.06 -8.90
CA ILE A 18 -11.53 -1.16 -9.47
C ILE A 18 -10.88 -2.53 -9.26
N PRO A 19 -9.63 -2.81 -9.72
CA PRO A 19 -9.02 -4.12 -9.53
C PRO A 19 -8.79 -4.46 -8.06
N LEU A 20 -8.48 -3.46 -7.22
CA LEU A 20 -8.29 -3.67 -5.79
C LEU A 20 -9.61 -4.01 -5.07
N LEU A 21 -10.69 -3.34 -5.43
CA LEU A 21 -12.01 -3.63 -4.89
C LEU A 21 -12.51 -5.01 -5.34
N LEU A 22 -12.27 -5.38 -6.59
CA LEU A 22 -12.60 -6.73 -7.09
C LEU A 22 -11.79 -7.80 -6.35
N PHE A 23 -10.50 -7.59 -6.12
CA PHE A 23 -9.66 -8.49 -5.34
C PHE A 23 -10.15 -8.57 -3.88
N ALA A 24 -10.42 -7.45 -3.24
CA ALA A 24 -10.94 -7.38 -1.89
C ALA A 24 -12.31 -8.07 -1.77
N LEU A 25 -13.21 -7.80 -2.70
CA LEU A 25 -14.53 -8.44 -2.75
C LEU A 25 -14.43 -9.95 -2.93
N ALA A 26 -13.58 -10.43 -3.84
CA ALA A 26 -13.37 -11.86 -4.06
C ALA A 26 -12.85 -12.54 -2.79
N ASN A 27 -11.92 -11.92 -2.07
CA ASN A 27 -11.41 -12.43 -0.79
C ASN A 27 -12.50 -12.45 0.28
N VAL A 28 -13.28 -11.37 0.43
CA VAL A 28 -14.36 -11.30 1.41
C VAL A 28 -15.44 -12.34 1.11
N LEU A 29 -15.88 -12.47 -0.14
CA LEU A 29 -16.89 -13.46 -0.53
C LEU A 29 -16.39 -14.89 -0.33
N GLY A 30 -15.12 -15.17 -0.62
CA GLY A 30 -14.52 -16.48 -0.41
C GLY A 30 -14.36 -16.85 1.07
N LEU A 31 -14.07 -15.86 1.93
CA LEU A 31 -13.95 -16.05 3.37
C LEU A 31 -15.29 -16.05 4.11
N TRP A 32 -16.34 -15.48 3.50
CA TRP A 32 -17.63 -15.23 4.14
C TRP A 32 -18.21 -16.44 4.88
N PRO A 33 -18.24 -17.67 4.28
CA PRO A 33 -18.79 -18.86 4.94
C PRO A 33 -17.97 -19.34 6.13
N TRP A 34 -16.70 -18.93 6.22
CA TRP A 34 -15.73 -19.38 7.22
C TRP A 34 -15.54 -18.38 8.35
N LEU A 35 -16.13 -17.18 8.25
CA LEU A 35 -16.02 -16.17 9.28
C LEU A 35 -16.95 -16.49 10.46
N PRO A 36 -16.46 -16.45 11.72
CA PRO A 36 -17.28 -16.53 12.92
C PRO A 36 -18.33 -15.42 13.00
N ASP A 37 -19.47 -15.70 13.59
CA ASP A 37 -20.50 -14.72 13.87
C ASP A 37 -19.92 -13.55 14.68
N GLY A 38 -20.19 -12.31 14.21
CA GLY A 38 -19.66 -11.08 14.81
C GLY A 38 -18.33 -10.58 14.22
N MET A 39 -17.60 -11.38 13.44
CA MET A 39 -16.34 -10.96 12.78
C MET A 39 -16.56 -10.30 11.41
N HIS A 40 -17.76 -10.39 10.84
CA HIS A 40 -18.05 -9.85 9.51
C HIS A 40 -17.81 -8.34 9.40
N VAL A 41 -18.33 -7.56 10.35
CA VAL A 41 -18.18 -6.09 10.34
C VAL A 41 -16.71 -5.66 10.53
N PRO A 42 -15.98 -6.14 11.55
CA PRO A 42 -14.57 -5.81 11.71
C PRO A 42 -13.74 -6.14 10.47
N VAL A 43 -13.93 -7.31 9.86
CA VAL A 43 -13.20 -7.73 8.66
C VAL A 43 -13.52 -6.83 7.47
N LEU A 44 -14.80 -6.49 7.25
CA LEU A 44 -15.19 -5.57 6.18
C LEU A 44 -14.54 -4.20 6.33
N VAL A 45 -14.58 -3.62 7.52
CA VAL A 45 -13.96 -2.32 7.79
C VAL A 45 -12.45 -2.39 7.54
N TYR A 46 -11.79 -3.43 8.03
CA TYR A 46 -10.35 -3.64 7.86
C TYR A 46 -9.96 -3.77 6.38
N VAL A 47 -10.64 -4.62 5.63
CA VAL A 47 -10.40 -4.81 4.18
C VAL A 47 -10.62 -3.52 3.41
N LEU A 48 -11.67 -2.75 3.74
CA LEU A 48 -11.94 -1.47 3.10
C LEU A 48 -10.82 -0.46 3.35
N VAL A 49 -10.33 -0.34 4.58
CA VAL A 49 -9.22 0.57 4.93
C VAL A 49 -7.96 0.23 4.15
N ILE A 50 -7.58 -1.05 4.09
CA ILE A 50 -6.38 -1.50 3.37
C ILE A 50 -6.55 -1.29 1.85
N ALA A 51 -7.72 -1.61 1.29
CA ALA A 51 -8.00 -1.39 -0.12
C ALA A 51 -7.92 0.10 -0.49
N CYS A 52 -8.45 0.99 0.36
CA CYS A 52 -8.32 2.44 0.18
C CYS A 52 -6.86 2.90 0.22
N MET A 53 -6.08 2.41 1.19
CA MET A 53 -4.65 2.72 1.28
C MET A 53 -3.91 2.29 0.01
N ALA A 54 -4.13 1.08 -0.47
CA ALA A 54 -3.50 0.56 -1.68
C ALA A 54 -3.95 1.34 -2.93
N ALA A 55 -5.23 1.71 -3.03
CA ALA A 55 -5.75 2.52 -4.13
C ALA A 55 -5.07 3.89 -4.21
N VAL A 56 -4.89 4.56 -3.08
CA VAL A 56 -4.18 5.84 -3.01
C VAL A 56 -2.72 5.70 -3.43
N ALA A 57 -2.03 4.67 -2.97
CA ALA A 57 -0.63 4.40 -3.33
C ALA A 57 -0.47 4.14 -4.84
N LEU A 58 -1.35 3.32 -5.43
CA LEU A 58 -1.36 3.05 -6.87
C LEU A 58 -1.68 4.29 -7.70
N ALA A 59 -2.65 5.08 -7.26
CA ALA A 59 -3.04 6.30 -7.97
C ALA A 59 -1.92 7.34 -7.99
N GLN A 60 -1.17 7.47 -6.88
CA GLN A 60 0.02 8.32 -6.81
C GLN A 60 1.11 7.84 -7.79
N TRP A 61 1.37 6.53 -7.83
CA TRP A 61 2.33 5.96 -8.77
C TRP A 61 1.92 6.19 -10.22
N TRP A 62 0.63 6.00 -10.55
CA TRP A 62 0.13 6.27 -11.91
C TRP A 62 0.29 7.72 -12.34
N GLY A 63 0.13 8.66 -11.43
CA GLY A 63 0.38 10.07 -11.67
C GLY A 63 1.86 10.40 -11.93
N GLN A 64 2.79 9.55 -11.48
CA GLN A 64 4.24 9.76 -11.54
C GLN A 64 4.98 8.71 -12.39
N ARG A 65 4.30 8.07 -13.33
CA ARG A 65 4.85 6.98 -14.18
C ARG A 65 6.23 7.20 -14.81
N PRO A 66 6.70 8.43 -15.11
CA PRO A 66 8.04 8.61 -15.66
C PRO A 66 9.17 8.15 -14.72
N VAL A 67 8.90 8.04 -13.42
CA VAL A 67 9.92 7.71 -12.39
C VAL A 67 10.11 6.20 -12.19
N GLY A 68 9.27 5.36 -12.79
CA GLY A 68 9.35 3.90 -12.67
C GLY A 68 8.98 3.35 -11.29
N LEU A 69 9.22 2.04 -11.08
CA LEU A 69 8.92 1.35 -9.82
C LEU A 69 9.91 1.66 -8.70
N SER A 70 11.13 2.09 -9.03
CA SER A 70 12.17 2.44 -8.06
C SER A 70 12.00 3.83 -7.45
N GLY A 71 11.12 4.65 -8.02
CA GLY A 71 10.79 5.94 -7.46
C GLY A 71 9.92 5.82 -6.20
N ARG A 72 9.83 6.89 -5.41
CA ARG A 72 9.06 6.96 -4.16
C ARG A 72 7.63 6.41 -4.28
N ALA A 73 6.89 6.84 -5.29
CA ALA A 73 5.52 6.42 -5.50
C ALA A 73 5.43 4.94 -5.92
N GLY A 74 6.40 4.45 -6.70
CA GLY A 74 6.50 3.06 -7.10
C GLY A 74 6.77 2.13 -5.91
N LEU A 75 7.72 2.48 -5.05
CA LEU A 75 8.00 1.74 -3.82
C LEU A 75 6.80 1.69 -2.89
N ALA A 76 6.09 2.81 -2.73
CA ALA A 76 4.86 2.85 -1.94
C ALA A 76 3.76 1.96 -2.52
N ALA A 77 3.57 1.95 -3.84
CA ALA A 77 2.59 1.11 -4.51
C ALA A 77 2.93 -0.39 -4.37
N VAL A 78 4.18 -0.78 -4.61
CA VAL A 78 4.64 -2.17 -4.43
C VAL A 78 4.47 -2.60 -2.97
N GLY A 79 4.87 -1.77 -2.02
CA GLY A 79 4.70 -2.05 -0.60
C GLY A 79 3.24 -2.24 -0.20
N ALA A 80 2.34 -1.41 -0.71
CA ALA A 80 0.90 -1.53 -0.44
C ALA A 80 0.29 -2.81 -1.02
N LEU A 81 0.71 -3.23 -2.23
CA LEU A 81 0.26 -4.48 -2.83
C LEU A 81 0.78 -5.72 -2.09
N LEU A 82 2.05 -5.70 -1.69
CA LEU A 82 2.64 -6.78 -0.88
C LEU A 82 1.95 -6.90 0.48
N PHE A 83 1.59 -5.77 1.08
CA PHE A 83 0.85 -5.75 2.34
C PHE A 83 -0.54 -6.35 2.17
N LEU A 84 -1.27 -5.94 1.14
CA LEU A 84 -2.59 -6.50 0.81
C LEU A 84 -2.53 -8.01 0.56
N LEU A 85 -1.49 -8.49 -0.13
CA LEU A 85 -1.27 -9.92 -0.36
C LEU A 85 -0.99 -10.67 0.94
N SER A 86 -0.14 -10.12 1.81
CA SER A 86 0.16 -10.68 3.12
C SER A 86 -1.11 -10.86 3.96
N ASP A 87 -1.96 -9.84 3.98
CA ASP A 87 -3.21 -9.88 4.73
C ASP A 87 -4.22 -10.89 4.17
N ALA A 88 -4.30 -10.99 2.85
CA ALA A 88 -5.13 -12.00 2.21
C ALA A 88 -4.67 -13.43 2.59
N LEU A 89 -3.35 -13.70 2.51
CA LEU A 89 -2.79 -15.00 2.90
C LEU A 89 -3.06 -15.31 4.37
N LEU A 90 -2.86 -14.33 5.25
CA LEU A 90 -3.13 -14.50 6.69
C LEU A 90 -4.61 -14.77 6.96
N ALA A 91 -5.51 -14.08 6.27
CA ALA A 91 -6.94 -14.28 6.44
C ALA A 91 -7.39 -15.67 5.97
N TRP A 92 -6.88 -16.14 4.83
CA TRP A 92 -7.17 -17.49 4.34
C TRP A 92 -6.65 -18.57 5.28
N ASP A 93 -5.40 -18.44 5.76
CA ASP A 93 -4.80 -19.39 6.71
C ASP A 93 -5.57 -19.42 8.04
N ARG A 94 -6.07 -18.25 8.48
CA ARG A 94 -6.74 -18.14 9.77
C ARG A 94 -8.18 -18.64 9.76
N PHE A 95 -8.91 -18.44 8.66
CA PHE A 95 -10.36 -18.64 8.62
C PHE A 95 -10.82 -19.78 7.71
N ALA A 96 -10.16 -20.04 6.59
CA ALA A 96 -10.66 -20.98 5.60
C ALA A 96 -9.90 -22.30 5.56
N ALA A 97 -8.60 -22.28 5.36
CA ALA A 97 -7.79 -23.50 5.21
C ALA A 97 -6.34 -23.24 5.57
N ALA A 98 -5.72 -24.16 6.31
CA ALA A 98 -4.30 -24.09 6.63
C ALA A 98 -3.46 -24.06 5.33
N VAL A 99 -2.79 -22.94 5.08
CA VAL A 99 -1.91 -22.78 3.92
C VAL A 99 -0.53 -23.34 4.27
N PRO A 100 0.04 -24.27 3.49
CA PRO A 100 1.38 -24.78 3.75
C PRO A 100 2.40 -23.63 3.83
N TRP A 101 3.16 -23.59 4.92
CA TRP A 101 4.16 -22.56 5.17
C TRP A 101 3.59 -21.12 5.22
N ALA A 102 2.30 -20.97 5.57
CA ALA A 102 1.63 -19.66 5.64
C ALA A 102 2.44 -18.62 6.38
N ILE A 103 2.97 -18.96 7.55
CA ILE A 103 3.76 -18.04 8.38
C ILE A 103 4.99 -17.50 7.64
N VAL A 104 5.63 -18.32 6.82
CA VAL A 104 6.81 -17.89 6.03
C VAL A 104 6.39 -16.91 4.94
N TRP A 105 5.33 -17.22 4.20
CA TRP A 105 4.84 -16.37 3.12
C TRP A 105 4.29 -15.04 3.64
N VAL A 106 3.55 -15.06 4.74
CA VAL A 106 3.03 -13.88 5.41
C VAL A 106 4.17 -12.99 5.90
N LEU A 107 5.13 -13.56 6.62
CA LEU A 107 6.27 -12.80 7.14
C LEU A 107 7.13 -12.23 6.02
N LEU A 108 7.42 -13.02 4.98
CA LEU A 108 8.22 -12.57 3.84
C LEU A 108 7.56 -11.39 3.12
N SER A 109 6.29 -11.53 2.73
CA SER A 109 5.55 -10.45 2.05
C SER A 109 5.39 -9.23 2.95
N TYR A 110 5.13 -9.41 4.24
CA TYR A 110 5.04 -8.33 5.20
C TYR A 110 6.35 -7.55 5.33
N TYR A 111 7.48 -8.24 5.54
CA TYR A 111 8.78 -7.54 5.66
C TYR A 111 9.20 -6.87 4.36
N LEU A 112 8.93 -7.47 3.21
CA LEU A 112 9.16 -6.82 1.92
C LEU A 112 8.29 -5.56 1.77
N ALA A 113 7.01 -5.62 2.15
CA ALA A 113 6.12 -4.47 2.16
C ALA A 113 6.67 -3.34 3.04
N GLN A 114 7.09 -3.66 4.26
CA GLN A 114 7.68 -2.69 5.19
C GLN A 114 8.95 -2.04 4.63
N ARG A 115 9.83 -2.82 4.00
CA ARG A 115 11.04 -2.30 3.35
C ARG A 115 10.71 -1.34 2.21
N CYS A 116 9.73 -1.66 1.38
CA CYS A 116 9.28 -0.80 0.29
C CYS A 116 8.67 0.51 0.82
N ILE A 117 7.81 0.44 1.84
CA ILE A 117 7.17 1.61 2.44
C ILE A 117 8.22 2.50 3.12
N ALA A 118 9.13 1.93 3.90
CA ALA A 118 10.22 2.67 4.54
C ALA A 118 11.13 3.34 3.50
N GLY A 119 11.47 2.63 2.41
CA GLY A 119 12.24 3.19 1.30
C GLY A 119 11.53 4.37 0.62
N ALA A 120 10.22 4.30 0.47
CA ALA A 120 9.43 5.40 -0.08
C ALA A 120 9.45 6.66 0.81
N VAL A 121 9.44 6.48 2.14
CA VAL A 121 9.53 7.58 3.11
C VAL A 121 10.91 8.21 3.09
N LEU A 122 11.97 7.41 3.11
CA LEU A 122 13.36 7.89 3.08
C LEU A 122 13.68 8.66 1.79
N ALA A 123 13.24 8.15 0.64
CA ALA A 123 13.38 8.86 -0.63
C ALA A 123 12.68 10.23 -0.64
N GLY A 124 11.59 10.39 0.12
CA GLY A 124 10.90 11.68 0.27
C GLY A 124 11.59 12.66 1.22
N GLY A 125 12.36 12.16 2.17
CA GLY A 125 13.10 13.00 3.12
C GLY A 125 14.31 13.71 2.50
N CYS A 126 14.96 13.11 1.51
CA CYS A 126 16.11 13.70 0.82
C CYS A 126 15.72 14.86 -0.11
N GLU A 127 14.47 14.93 -0.60
CA GLU A 127 14.00 16.03 -1.45
C GLU A 127 13.54 17.28 -0.68
N ALA A 128 13.35 17.16 0.65
CA ALA A 128 12.79 18.23 1.47
C ALA A 128 13.81 19.22 2.06
N THR A 129 15.11 19.15 1.67
CA THR A 129 16.13 20.07 2.18
C THR A 129 16.75 20.95 1.07
N PRO A 130 16.02 21.95 0.51
CA PRO A 130 16.61 22.92 -0.40
C PRO A 130 17.30 24.10 0.28
N GLY A 131 17.36 24.13 1.62
CA GLY A 131 17.75 25.32 2.37
C GLY A 131 19.13 25.32 3.02
N ALA A 132 19.86 24.20 3.07
CA ALA A 132 21.13 24.13 3.83
C ALA A 132 22.39 24.55 3.04
N GLN A 133 22.28 24.80 1.72
CA GLN A 133 23.45 25.16 0.89
C GLN A 133 23.58 26.66 0.61
N ALA A 134 22.70 27.51 1.13
CA ALA A 134 22.72 28.96 0.83
C ALA A 134 23.53 29.80 1.85
N VAL A 135 24.10 29.19 2.92
CA VAL A 135 24.74 29.95 4.02
C VAL A 135 26.28 29.99 3.94
N SER A 136 26.90 29.37 2.96
CA SER A 136 28.38 29.38 2.88
C SER A 136 28.95 30.07 1.63
N ARG A 137 28.52 31.30 1.30
CA ARG A 137 29.31 32.20 0.47
C ARG A 137 29.87 33.32 1.34
N PRO A 138 31.18 33.30 1.70
CA PRO A 138 31.84 34.48 2.22
C PRO A 138 31.91 35.52 1.10
N GLN A 139 31.39 36.69 1.37
CA GLN A 139 31.62 37.85 0.53
C GLN A 139 33.07 38.27 0.63
N GLN A 140 33.84 38.13 -0.44
CA GLN A 140 35.08 38.86 -0.68
C GLN A 140 34.84 39.93 -1.70
#